data_178e91ae94ab36663e7a04973bb4cfe7
#
_entry.id   178e91ae94ab36663e7a04973bb4cfe7
#
_cell.length_a   1.000
_cell.length_b   1.000
_cell.length_c   1.000
_cell.angle_alpha   90.00
_cell.angle_beta   90.00
_cell.angle_gamma   90.00
#
_symmetry.space_group_name_H-M   'P 1'
#
loop_
_entity.id
_entity.type
_entity.pdbx_description
1 polymer ?
#
loop_
_entity_poly.entity_id
_entity_poly.type
_entity_poly.pdbx_seq_one_letter_code
_entity_poly.pdbx_strand_id
1 'polypeptide(L)'
;MNYYNKIKNELINNEVYKKVKDYSKNRSDLNTYYKVGKLLNDAGKSYGEGIIKKYSDRLTKELGKGYGLSNLKRMRQFYWLIEKGVAMPHFLSWTHIMALIPINNVNKINYYIRISEEQNLSYRKLRKRIKSREYERLDDKTKEKLINKEKVNAGDLIKDPILIKNKFDTGKISEKMLMSFILEDIPSFLKQLGEGFTFIENEYPIKIGDRYNYIDMLLYNIYDNCYVVIELKINEIKKEHIWQVETYMNFIDKNLRTINQGPTIGIIVCKKKNGYLFKYVTNENIYEREYKLV
;
A
#
# COMPACT_ATOMS: atom_id res chain seq x y z
N MET A 1 -41.69 10.03 -8.02
CA MET A 1 -41.02 9.35 -6.88
C MET A 1 -40.36 10.38 -5.98
N ASN A 2 -40.62 10.40 -4.66
CA ASN A 2 -40.10 11.45 -3.79
C ASN A 2 -38.67 11.09 -3.27
N TYR A 3 -37.67 11.34 -4.06
CA TYR A 3 -36.26 11.09 -3.73
C TYR A 3 -35.82 11.88 -2.50
N TYR A 4 -36.29 13.12 -2.33
CA TYR A 4 -35.94 13.96 -1.20
C TYR A 4 -36.25 13.29 0.14
N ASN A 5 -37.50 12.83 0.31
CA ASN A 5 -37.89 12.18 1.56
C ASN A 5 -37.14 10.88 1.83
N LYS A 6 -36.80 10.11 0.77
CA LYS A 6 -35.98 8.91 0.91
C LYS A 6 -34.59 9.25 1.39
N ILE A 7 -33.94 10.26 0.78
CA ILE A 7 -32.60 10.72 1.19
C ILE A 7 -32.62 11.21 2.64
N LYS A 8 -33.60 12.06 2.97
CA LYS A 8 -33.75 12.61 4.32
C LYS A 8 -33.90 11.50 5.36
N ASN A 9 -34.73 10.49 5.10
CA ASN A 9 -34.95 9.38 6.01
C ASN A 9 -33.69 8.53 6.20
N GLU A 10 -32.91 8.23 5.13
CA GLU A 10 -31.61 7.51 5.25
C GLU A 10 -30.63 8.28 6.13
N LEU A 11 -30.56 9.61 5.98
CA LEU A 11 -29.68 10.46 6.78
C LEU A 11 -30.10 10.54 8.25
N ILE A 12 -31.41 10.68 8.52
CA ILE A 12 -31.93 10.69 9.89
C ILE A 12 -31.68 9.35 10.58
N ASN A 13 -31.96 8.24 9.92
CA ASN A 13 -31.69 6.90 10.45
C ASN A 13 -30.23 6.74 10.82
N ASN A 14 -29.32 7.20 9.96
CA ASN A 14 -27.88 7.14 10.25
C ASN A 14 -27.47 7.99 11.46
N GLU A 15 -28.07 9.18 11.66
CA GLU A 15 -27.81 10.00 12.86
C GLU A 15 -28.30 9.31 14.16
N VAL A 16 -29.39 8.52 14.10
CA VAL A 16 -29.81 7.69 15.23
C VAL A 16 -28.79 6.61 15.54
N TYR A 17 -28.27 5.90 14.53
CA TYR A 17 -27.22 4.89 14.71
C TYR A 17 -25.89 5.48 15.24
N LYS A 18 -25.52 6.71 14.86
CA LYS A 18 -24.32 7.39 15.37
C LYS A 18 -24.33 7.63 16.87
N LYS A 19 -25.53 7.71 17.50
CA LYS A 19 -25.68 7.89 18.95
C LYS A 19 -25.42 6.61 19.72
N VAL A 20 -25.52 5.46 19.08
CA VAL A 20 -25.15 4.16 19.64
C VAL A 20 -23.64 4.01 19.50
N LYS A 21 -22.91 4.03 20.62
CA LYS A 21 -21.43 3.84 20.62
C LYS A 21 -21.11 2.39 20.25
N ASP A 22 -20.89 2.11 18.96
CA ASP A 22 -20.44 0.80 18.50
C ASP A 22 -19.41 0.93 17.38
N TYR A 23 -18.52 -0.07 17.25
CA TYR A 23 -17.50 -0.20 16.19
C TYR A 23 -18.10 -0.28 14.76
N SER A 24 -19.40 -0.57 14.64
CA SER A 24 -20.14 -0.59 13.38
C SER A 24 -20.39 0.79 12.75
N LYS A 25 -20.09 1.89 13.45
CA LYS A 25 -20.41 3.27 13.05
C LYS A 25 -19.90 3.63 11.65
N ASN A 26 -18.62 3.34 11.36
CA ASN A 26 -18.03 3.68 10.06
C ASN A 26 -18.72 2.93 8.91
N ARG A 27 -19.03 1.65 9.11
CA ARG A 27 -19.71 0.82 8.12
C ARG A 27 -21.14 1.31 7.87
N SER A 28 -21.87 1.69 8.94
CA SER A 28 -23.21 2.28 8.82
C SER A 28 -23.16 3.59 8.03
N ASP A 29 -22.20 4.48 8.33
CA ASP A 29 -22.02 5.75 7.61
C ASP A 29 -21.78 5.52 6.12
N LEU A 30 -20.84 4.63 5.75
CA LEU A 30 -20.51 4.37 4.36
C LEU A 30 -21.66 3.75 3.58
N ASN A 31 -22.40 2.79 4.18
CA ASN A 31 -23.59 2.22 3.57
C ASN A 31 -24.66 3.28 3.33
N THR A 32 -24.88 4.18 4.30
CA THR A 32 -25.83 5.30 4.15
C THR A 32 -25.40 6.23 3.04
N TYR A 33 -24.11 6.62 2.98
CA TYR A 33 -23.61 7.52 1.94
C TYR A 33 -23.64 6.89 0.55
N TYR A 34 -23.44 5.58 0.43
CA TYR A 34 -23.64 4.86 -0.82
C TYR A 34 -25.12 4.93 -1.26
N LYS A 35 -26.07 4.61 -0.37
CA LYS A 35 -27.51 4.66 -0.67
C LYS A 35 -27.96 6.08 -1.04
N VAL A 36 -27.54 7.08 -0.28
CA VAL A 36 -27.79 8.50 -0.59
C VAL A 36 -27.18 8.87 -1.93
N GLY A 37 -25.96 8.43 -2.21
CA GLY A 37 -25.31 8.65 -3.51
C GLY A 37 -26.11 8.07 -4.67
N LYS A 38 -26.64 6.86 -4.54
CA LYS A 38 -27.54 6.22 -5.51
C LYS A 38 -28.80 7.05 -5.73
N LEU A 39 -29.50 7.43 -4.65
CA LEU A 39 -30.71 8.24 -4.73
C LEU A 39 -30.47 9.61 -5.38
N LEU A 40 -29.31 10.24 -5.10
CA LEU A 40 -28.90 11.49 -5.75
C LEU A 40 -28.63 11.31 -7.24
N ASN A 41 -28.04 10.19 -7.64
CA ASN A 41 -27.82 9.86 -9.04
C ASN A 41 -29.16 9.69 -9.77
N ASP A 42 -30.10 8.96 -9.17
CA ASP A 42 -31.42 8.72 -9.76
C ASP A 42 -32.26 10.01 -9.82
N ALA A 43 -32.17 10.85 -8.79
CA ALA A 43 -32.81 12.16 -8.79
C ALA A 43 -32.24 13.07 -9.88
N GLY A 44 -30.91 13.08 -10.09
CA GLY A 44 -30.26 13.85 -11.15
C GLY A 44 -30.71 13.42 -12.54
N LYS A 45 -30.82 12.10 -12.77
CA LYS A 45 -31.34 11.55 -14.03
C LYS A 45 -32.81 11.91 -14.27
N SER A 46 -33.65 11.93 -13.22
CA SER A 46 -35.08 12.16 -13.32
C SER A 46 -35.47 13.65 -13.44
N TYR A 47 -34.72 14.53 -12.76
CA TYR A 47 -35.07 15.95 -12.60
C TYR A 47 -33.97 16.92 -13.02
N GLY A 48 -32.90 16.42 -13.61
CA GLY A 48 -31.72 17.21 -13.99
C GLY A 48 -30.78 17.52 -12.81
N GLU A 49 -29.54 17.84 -13.11
CA GLU A 49 -28.46 18.03 -12.13
C GLU A 49 -28.71 19.15 -11.11
N GLY A 50 -29.49 20.17 -11.47
CA GLY A 50 -29.84 21.27 -10.57
C GLY A 50 -30.62 20.86 -9.33
N ILE A 51 -31.27 19.67 -9.34
CA ILE A 51 -32.05 19.16 -8.21
C ILE A 51 -31.16 18.89 -6.98
N ILE A 52 -29.91 18.51 -7.19
CA ILE A 52 -28.98 18.21 -6.11
C ILE A 52 -28.68 19.46 -5.28
N LYS A 53 -28.57 20.62 -5.93
CA LYS A 53 -28.40 21.90 -5.22
C LYS A 53 -29.64 22.21 -4.38
N LYS A 54 -30.86 22.06 -4.94
CA LYS A 54 -32.11 22.26 -4.20
C LYS A 54 -32.22 21.33 -2.99
N TYR A 55 -31.81 20.06 -3.14
CA TYR A 55 -31.79 19.11 -2.02
C TYR A 55 -30.76 19.50 -0.97
N SER A 56 -29.55 19.95 -1.38
CA SER A 56 -28.52 20.44 -0.46
C SER A 56 -29.03 21.58 0.40
N ASP A 57 -29.65 22.60 -0.21
CA ASP A 57 -30.16 23.79 0.50
C ASP A 57 -31.18 23.38 1.53
N ARG A 58 -32.13 22.50 1.19
CA ARG A 58 -33.17 22.01 2.10
C ARG A 58 -32.58 21.13 3.21
N LEU A 59 -31.74 20.15 2.87
CA LEU A 59 -31.16 19.25 3.87
C LEU A 59 -30.24 20.01 4.86
N THR A 60 -29.49 20.99 4.37
CA THR A 60 -28.66 21.86 5.23
C THR A 60 -29.50 22.66 6.21
N LYS A 61 -30.68 23.17 5.77
CA LYS A 61 -31.60 23.88 6.63
C LYS A 61 -32.28 22.97 7.66
N GLU A 62 -32.67 21.75 7.25
CA GLU A 62 -33.44 20.82 8.09
C GLU A 62 -32.55 19.94 9.00
N LEU A 63 -31.39 19.52 8.55
CA LEU A 63 -30.51 18.55 9.23
C LEU A 63 -29.14 19.11 9.62
N GLY A 64 -28.75 20.31 9.14
CA GLY A 64 -27.50 20.98 9.50
C GLY A 64 -26.41 20.94 8.45
N LYS A 65 -25.23 21.52 8.79
CA LYS A 65 -24.13 21.83 7.85
C LYS A 65 -23.47 20.64 7.16
N GLY A 66 -23.66 19.42 7.65
CA GLY A 66 -23.05 18.20 7.07
C GLY A 66 -23.53 17.84 5.66
N TYR A 67 -24.62 18.44 5.18
CA TYR A 67 -25.29 18.04 3.93
C TYR A 67 -25.19 19.08 2.81
N GLY A 68 -24.14 19.90 2.85
CA GLY A 68 -23.85 20.87 1.78
C GLY A 68 -23.56 20.20 0.44
N LEU A 69 -23.73 20.96 -0.65
CA LEU A 69 -23.63 20.50 -2.04
C LEU A 69 -22.37 19.69 -2.33
N SER A 70 -21.22 20.13 -1.84
CA SER A 70 -19.94 19.42 -2.04
C SER A 70 -19.97 18.01 -1.42
N ASN A 71 -20.58 17.86 -0.24
CA ASN A 71 -20.65 16.57 0.44
C ASN A 71 -21.64 15.63 -0.26
N LEU A 72 -22.79 16.13 -0.69
CA LEU A 72 -23.74 15.34 -1.48
C LEU A 72 -23.13 14.88 -2.82
N LYS A 73 -22.38 15.75 -3.50
CA LYS A 73 -21.64 15.38 -4.71
C LYS A 73 -20.63 14.28 -4.45
N ARG A 74 -19.90 14.32 -3.30
CA ARG A 74 -18.95 13.27 -2.91
C ARG A 74 -19.64 11.94 -2.60
N MET A 75 -20.82 11.96 -1.97
CA MET A 75 -21.62 10.74 -1.74
C MET A 75 -22.03 10.11 -3.09
N ARG A 76 -22.42 10.92 -4.09
CA ARG A 76 -22.71 10.43 -5.44
C ARG A 76 -21.46 9.90 -6.16
N GLN A 77 -20.32 10.56 -6.00
CA GLN A 77 -19.03 10.05 -6.54
C GLN A 77 -18.66 8.72 -5.89
N PHE A 78 -18.85 8.58 -4.58
CA PHE A 78 -18.61 7.31 -3.88
C PHE A 78 -19.50 6.19 -4.42
N TYR A 79 -20.79 6.44 -4.63
CA TYR A 79 -21.67 5.49 -5.31
C TYR A 79 -21.11 5.06 -6.66
N TRP A 80 -20.68 5.99 -7.52
CA TRP A 80 -20.10 5.66 -8.82
C TRP A 80 -18.80 4.85 -8.75
N LEU A 81 -17.97 5.09 -7.74
CA LEU A 81 -16.75 4.31 -7.54
C LEU A 81 -17.07 2.85 -7.22
N ILE A 82 -18.04 2.60 -6.36
CA ILE A 82 -18.50 1.24 -6.01
C ILE A 82 -19.10 0.54 -7.25
N GLU A 83 -19.94 1.23 -8.01
CA GLU A 83 -20.51 0.68 -9.25
C GLU A 83 -19.45 0.37 -10.33
N LYS A 84 -18.31 1.04 -10.28
CA LYS A 84 -17.14 0.79 -11.16
C LYS A 84 -16.23 -0.34 -10.66
N GLY A 85 -16.55 -1.01 -9.56
CA GLY A 85 -15.79 -2.14 -9.02
C GLY A 85 -14.82 -1.80 -7.89
N VAL A 86 -14.94 -0.60 -7.29
CA VAL A 86 -14.25 -0.33 -6.03
C VAL A 86 -14.88 -1.18 -4.92
N ALA A 87 -14.04 -1.85 -4.12
CA ALA A 87 -14.50 -2.63 -2.99
C ALA A 87 -15.18 -1.74 -1.94
N MET A 88 -16.33 -2.20 -1.39
CA MET A 88 -16.97 -1.51 -0.27
C MET A 88 -16.10 -1.66 0.98
N PRO A 89 -15.56 -0.57 1.56
CA PRO A 89 -14.71 -0.66 2.74
C PRO A 89 -15.50 -1.08 3.99
N HIS A 90 -14.86 -1.85 4.88
CA HIS A 90 -15.49 -2.34 6.11
C HIS A 90 -15.16 -1.49 7.34
N PHE A 91 -13.91 -0.98 7.43
CA PHE A 91 -13.40 -0.28 8.63
C PHE A 91 -12.98 1.16 8.38
N LEU A 92 -13.03 1.63 7.13
CA LEU A 92 -12.61 2.98 6.79
C LEU A 92 -13.69 4.02 7.18
N SER A 93 -13.24 5.19 7.62
CA SER A 93 -14.13 6.34 7.86
C SER A 93 -14.39 7.11 6.56
N TRP A 94 -15.43 7.95 6.57
CA TRP A 94 -15.74 8.85 5.45
C TRP A 94 -14.54 9.74 5.04
N THR A 95 -13.72 10.17 6.00
CA THR A 95 -12.52 10.96 5.72
C THR A 95 -11.49 10.19 4.88
N HIS A 96 -11.34 8.88 5.08
CA HIS A 96 -10.51 8.04 4.23
C HIS A 96 -11.06 7.99 2.80
N ILE A 97 -12.37 7.80 2.66
CA ILE A 97 -13.04 7.78 1.36
C ILE A 97 -12.86 9.10 0.60
N MET A 98 -12.97 10.23 1.31
CA MET A 98 -12.72 11.54 0.69
C MET A 98 -11.29 11.71 0.14
N ALA A 99 -10.29 11.03 0.72
CA ALA A 99 -8.94 11.02 0.17
C ALA A 99 -8.82 10.14 -1.10
N LEU A 100 -9.69 9.13 -1.25
CA LEU A 100 -9.66 8.17 -2.35
C LEU A 100 -10.49 8.63 -3.56
N ILE A 101 -11.57 9.38 -3.35
CA ILE A 101 -12.47 9.88 -4.40
C ILE A 101 -11.75 10.56 -5.58
N PRO A 102 -10.69 11.38 -5.38
CA PRO A 102 -9.98 12.02 -6.49
C PRO A 102 -9.16 11.07 -7.36
N ILE A 103 -9.01 9.80 -6.96
CA ILE A 103 -8.21 8.81 -7.70
C ILE A 103 -9.08 8.20 -8.80
N ASN A 104 -8.61 8.27 -10.05
CA ASN A 104 -9.38 7.78 -11.20
C ASN A 104 -9.15 6.29 -11.54
N ASN A 105 -8.25 5.60 -10.83
CA ASN A 105 -7.89 4.21 -11.09
C ASN A 105 -8.48 3.30 -10.00
N VAL A 106 -9.38 2.40 -10.40
CA VAL A 106 -10.09 1.46 -9.50
C VAL A 106 -9.12 0.54 -8.75
N ASN A 107 -8.12 -0.02 -9.44
CA ASN A 107 -7.15 -0.92 -8.83
C ASN A 107 -6.30 -0.20 -7.78
N LYS A 108 -5.91 1.04 -8.06
CA LYS A 108 -5.20 1.91 -7.11
C LYS A 108 -6.05 2.24 -5.90
N ILE A 109 -7.34 2.51 -6.06
CA ILE A 109 -8.26 2.74 -4.96
C ILE A 109 -8.38 1.47 -4.12
N ASN A 110 -8.61 0.32 -4.73
CA ASN A 110 -8.71 -0.98 -4.05
C ASN A 110 -7.43 -1.33 -3.29
N TYR A 111 -6.25 -1.05 -3.85
CA TYR A 111 -4.98 -1.18 -3.14
C TYR A 111 -4.95 -0.34 -1.86
N TYR A 112 -5.30 0.97 -1.94
CA TYR A 112 -5.28 1.84 -0.77
C TYR A 112 -6.37 1.48 0.26
N ILE A 113 -7.52 0.97 -0.15
CA ILE A 113 -8.52 0.42 0.77
C ILE A 113 -7.91 -0.77 1.51
N ARG A 114 -7.38 -1.75 0.78
CA ARG A 114 -6.79 -2.98 1.34
C ARG A 114 -5.72 -2.68 2.37
N ILE A 115 -4.68 -1.92 2.02
CA ILE A 115 -3.59 -1.62 2.96
C ILE A 115 -4.06 -0.77 4.15
N SER A 116 -5.08 0.07 3.96
CA SER A 116 -5.63 0.86 5.06
C SER A 116 -6.37 0.00 6.08
N GLU A 117 -7.05 -1.05 5.64
CA GLU A 117 -7.74 -1.99 6.50
C GLU A 117 -6.78 -2.99 7.15
N GLU A 118 -5.87 -3.61 6.38
CA GLU A 118 -4.89 -4.57 6.88
C GLU A 118 -3.93 -3.97 7.92
N GLN A 119 -3.51 -2.72 7.71
CA GLN A 119 -2.52 -2.03 8.56
C GLN A 119 -3.14 -0.99 9.49
N ASN A 120 -4.47 -0.90 9.55
CA ASN A 120 -5.21 0.07 10.34
C ASN A 120 -4.68 1.51 10.19
N LEU A 121 -4.52 1.96 8.94
CA LEU A 121 -3.94 3.26 8.64
C LEU A 121 -4.85 4.39 9.10
N SER A 122 -4.27 5.38 9.77
CA SER A 122 -4.98 6.65 9.98
C SER A 122 -5.09 7.42 8.65
N TYR A 123 -6.08 8.30 8.55
CA TYR A 123 -6.25 9.20 7.40
C TYR A 123 -4.95 9.96 7.01
N ARG A 124 -4.18 10.42 8.02
CA ARG A 124 -2.91 11.13 7.77
C ARG A 124 -1.86 10.21 7.13
N LYS A 125 -1.76 8.98 7.62
CA LYS A 125 -0.84 7.96 7.04
C LYS A 125 -1.27 7.62 5.62
N LEU A 126 -2.56 7.35 5.38
CA LEU A 126 -3.09 7.07 4.04
C LEU A 126 -2.75 8.20 3.05
N ARG A 127 -3.04 9.46 3.40
CA ARG A 127 -2.69 10.62 2.54
C ARG A 127 -1.20 10.70 2.22
N LYS A 128 -0.34 10.40 3.19
CA LYS A 128 1.12 10.38 2.97
C LYS A 128 1.51 9.31 1.96
N ARG A 129 0.93 8.12 2.05
CA ARG A 129 1.19 7.00 1.12
C ARG A 129 0.67 7.31 -0.29
N ILE A 130 -0.51 7.90 -0.43
CA ILE A 130 -1.02 8.38 -1.73
C ILE A 130 -0.06 9.43 -2.33
N LYS A 131 0.38 10.42 -1.53
CA LYS A 131 1.31 11.47 -1.98
C LYS A 131 2.67 10.92 -2.40
N SER A 132 3.16 9.87 -1.76
CA SER A 132 4.44 9.21 -2.13
C SER A 132 4.33 8.34 -3.38
N ARG A 133 3.17 8.29 -4.03
CA ARG A 133 2.89 7.47 -5.21
C ARG A 133 3.26 6.00 -5.02
N GLU A 134 2.91 5.45 -3.86
CA GLU A 134 3.31 4.10 -3.48
C GLU A 134 2.81 3.05 -4.47
N TYR A 135 1.53 3.11 -4.88
CA TYR A 135 0.96 2.18 -5.85
C TYR A 135 1.70 2.21 -7.20
N GLU A 136 2.08 3.38 -7.69
CA GLU A 136 2.79 3.55 -8.96
C GLU A 136 4.19 2.93 -8.93
N ARG A 137 4.76 2.81 -7.74
CA ARG A 137 6.09 2.23 -7.50
C ARG A 137 6.07 0.74 -7.19
N LEU A 138 4.91 0.09 -7.24
CA LEU A 138 4.82 -1.37 -7.24
C LEU A 138 5.19 -1.89 -8.62
N ASP A 139 5.85 -3.05 -8.68
CA ASP A 139 6.10 -3.71 -9.96
C ASP A 139 4.81 -4.25 -10.59
N ASP A 140 4.87 -4.57 -11.88
CA ASP A 140 3.66 -4.96 -12.62
C ASP A 140 3.15 -6.34 -12.19
N LYS A 141 4.02 -7.29 -11.82
CA LYS A 141 3.61 -8.58 -11.27
C LYS A 141 2.81 -8.42 -9.98
N THR A 142 3.27 -7.53 -9.10
CA THR A 142 2.54 -7.21 -7.86
C THR A 142 1.18 -6.60 -8.15
N LYS A 143 1.09 -5.68 -9.13
CA LYS A 143 -0.20 -5.10 -9.53
C LYS A 143 -1.14 -6.15 -10.10
N GLU A 144 -0.65 -7.12 -10.88
CA GLU A 144 -1.43 -8.27 -11.38
C GLU A 144 -1.93 -9.14 -10.22
N LYS A 145 -1.07 -9.53 -9.27
CA LYS A 145 -1.47 -10.27 -8.07
C LYS A 145 -2.58 -9.54 -7.31
N LEU A 146 -2.46 -8.22 -7.16
CA LEU A 146 -3.47 -7.39 -6.48
C LEU A 146 -4.81 -7.38 -7.22
N ILE A 147 -4.79 -7.31 -8.56
CA ILE A 147 -5.99 -7.36 -9.41
C ILE A 147 -6.67 -8.72 -9.29
N ASN A 148 -5.90 -9.80 -9.33
CA ASN A 148 -6.38 -11.18 -9.24
C ASN A 148 -6.77 -11.58 -7.81
N LYS A 149 -6.58 -10.70 -6.81
CA LYS A 149 -6.82 -10.97 -5.38
C LYS A 149 -5.95 -12.10 -4.83
N GLU A 150 -4.79 -12.31 -5.43
CA GLU A 150 -3.80 -13.28 -4.96
C GLU A 150 -3.13 -12.80 -3.66
N LYS A 151 -2.50 -13.74 -2.96
CA LYS A 151 -1.72 -13.43 -1.76
C LYS A 151 -0.47 -12.62 -2.19
N VAL A 152 -0.22 -11.50 -1.52
CA VAL A 152 1.01 -10.72 -1.64
C VAL A 152 1.77 -10.79 -0.33
N ASN A 153 3.10 -10.86 -0.41
CA ASN A 153 3.99 -10.83 0.75
C ASN A 153 4.72 -9.48 0.85
N ALA A 154 5.53 -9.30 1.88
CA ALA A 154 6.29 -8.06 2.08
C ALA A 154 7.23 -7.74 0.89
N GLY A 155 7.83 -8.76 0.28
CA GLY A 155 8.70 -8.60 -0.89
C GLY A 155 7.98 -8.02 -2.10
N ASP A 156 6.74 -8.43 -2.35
CA ASP A 156 5.90 -7.88 -3.42
C ASP A 156 5.66 -6.37 -3.23
N LEU A 157 5.50 -5.91 -2.00
CA LEU A 157 5.15 -4.53 -1.67
C LEU A 157 6.34 -3.55 -1.61
N ILE A 158 7.56 -4.02 -1.84
CA ILE A 158 8.76 -3.18 -1.87
C ILE A 158 8.70 -2.21 -3.05
N LYS A 159 8.96 -0.95 -2.76
CA LYS A 159 8.93 0.13 -3.76
C LYS A 159 10.09 0.01 -4.76
N ASP A 160 9.83 0.35 -5.99
CA ASP A 160 10.80 0.37 -7.07
C ASP A 160 10.71 1.71 -7.85
N PRO A 161 11.77 2.50 -7.92
CA PRO A 161 13.06 2.34 -7.26
C PRO A 161 13.04 2.64 -5.75
N ILE A 162 13.99 2.05 -5.02
CA ILE A 162 14.32 2.40 -3.64
C ILE A 162 15.09 3.73 -3.66
N LEU A 163 14.60 4.74 -2.92
CA LEU A 163 15.26 6.03 -2.83
C LEU A 163 16.24 6.05 -1.65
N ILE A 164 17.52 6.23 -1.92
CA ILE A 164 18.60 6.26 -0.93
C ILE A 164 19.18 7.67 -0.93
N LYS A 165 19.21 8.30 0.24
CA LYS A 165 19.77 9.64 0.38
C LYS A 165 21.27 9.61 0.16
N ASN A 166 21.74 10.51 -0.68
CA ASN A 166 23.17 10.76 -0.91
C ASN A 166 23.50 12.19 -0.52
N LYS A 167 24.44 12.37 0.40
CA LYS A 167 24.93 13.70 0.82
C LYS A 167 26.09 14.20 -0.06
N PHE A 168 26.62 13.34 -0.92
CA PHE A 168 27.80 13.64 -1.70
C PHE A 168 27.48 13.50 -3.19
N ASP A 169 27.78 14.51 -3.96
CA ASP A 169 27.71 14.44 -5.45
C ASP A 169 28.90 13.64 -5.97
N THR A 170 28.81 12.31 -5.89
CA THR A 170 29.87 11.39 -6.29
C THR A 170 29.46 10.64 -7.55
N GLY A 171 30.22 10.84 -8.64
CA GLY A 171 29.91 10.25 -9.95
C GLY A 171 29.94 8.72 -10.00
N LYS A 172 30.87 8.08 -9.26
CA LYS A 172 30.95 6.61 -9.12
C LYS A 172 31.00 6.23 -7.65
N ILE A 173 30.13 5.34 -7.24
CA ILE A 173 30.08 4.81 -5.87
C ILE A 173 30.52 3.35 -5.86
N SER A 174 31.04 2.87 -4.72
CA SER A 174 31.27 1.44 -4.44
C SER A 174 30.11 0.84 -3.66
N GLU A 175 30.02 -0.50 -3.60
CA GLU A 175 29.00 -1.18 -2.75
C GLU A 175 29.18 -0.78 -1.27
N LYS A 176 30.41 -0.61 -0.81
CA LYS A 176 30.72 -0.14 0.55
C LYS A 176 30.20 1.29 0.81
N MET A 177 30.31 2.19 -0.18
CA MET A 177 29.72 3.54 -0.07
C MET A 177 28.19 3.47 -0.07
N LEU A 178 27.58 2.63 -0.92
CA LEU A 178 26.13 2.43 -0.92
C LEU A 178 25.65 1.92 0.43
N MET A 179 26.35 0.96 1.02
CA MET A 179 26.08 0.47 2.38
C MET A 179 26.16 1.60 3.41
N SER A 180 27.22 2.43 3.38
CA SER A 180 27.36 3.54 4.34
C SER A 180 26.19 4.54 4.24
N PHE A 181 25.70 4.86 3.03
CA PHE A 181 24.54 5.75 2.87
C PHE A 181 23.26 5.15 3.47
N ILE A 182 23.08 3.83 3.36
CA ILE A 182 21.96 3.13 3.98
C ILE A 182 22.08 3.15 5.51
N LEU A 183 23.26 2.85 6.04
CA LEU A 183 23.51 2.80 7.49
C LEU A 183 23.38 4.17 8.16
N GLU A 184 23.68 5.27 7.45
CA GLU A 184 23.47 6.63 7.96
C GLU A 184 21.99 6.97 8.21
N ASP A 185 21.06 6.36 7.46
CA ASP A 185 19.61 6.61 7.62
C ASP A 185 18.80 5.32 7.41
N ILE A 186 19.09 4.30 8.23
CA ILE A 186 18.36 3.02 8.25
C ILE A 186 16.83 3.23 8.31
N PRO A 187 16.29 4.13 9.17
CA PRO A 187 14.85 4.34 9.21
C PRO A 187 14.26 4.81 7.89
N SER A 188 15.00 5.61 7.10
CA SER A 188 14.54 6.03 5.77
C SER A 188 14.58 4.88 4.78
N PHE A 189 15.63 4.07 4.79
CA PHE A 189 15.75 2.89 3.95
C PHE A 189 14.64 1.87 4.23
N LEU A 190 14.40 1.51 5.49
CA LEU A 190 13.32 0.60 5.86
C LEU A 190 11.93 1.09 5.40
N LYS A 191 11.69 2.42 5.45
CA LYS A 191 10.44 3.00 4.91
C LYS A 191 10.32 2.86 3.38
N GLN A 192 11.43 2.74 2.66
CA GLN A 192 11.38 2.46 1.21
C GLN A 192 11.03 1.00 0.95
N LEU A 193 11.53 0.08 1.76
CA LEU A 193 11.16 -1.34 1.66
C LEU A 193 9.66 -1.54 1.96
N GLY A 194 9.10 -0.81 2.92
CA GLY A 194 7.69 -0.91 3.29
C GLY A 194 7.48 -1.03 4.80
N GLU A 195 6.33 -1.54 5.19
CA GLU A 195 5.98 -1.72 6.60
C GLU A 195 6.48 -3.08 7.11
N GLY A 196 6.80 -3.13 8.41
CA GLY A 196 7.16 -4.37 9.10
C GLY A 196 8.64 -4.77 9.00
N PHE A 197 9.45 -4.11 8.17
CA PHE A 197 10.88 -4.40 8.10
C PHE A 197 11.62 -3.85 9.31
N THR A 198 12.43 -4.70 9.92
CA THR A 198 13.28 -4.39 11.09
C THR A 198 14.71 -4.79 10.78
N PHE A 199 15.66 -3.92 11.06
CA PHE A 199 17.10 -4.17 10.90
C PHE A 199 17.61 -5.10 12.00
N ILE A 200 18.36 -6.14 11.62
CA ILE A 200 19.06 -7.03 12.52
C ILE A 200 20.54 -6.65 12.54
N GLU A 201 21.24 -6.81 11.39
CA GLU A 201 22.69 -6.60 11.33
C GLU A 201 23.11 -6.35 9.87
N ASN A 202 24.21 -5.62 9.68
CA ASN A 202 24.93 -5.52 8.40
C ASN A 202 26.18 -6.41 8.44
N GLU A 203 26.65 -6.83 7.27
CA GLU A 203 27.78 -7.75 7.12
C GLU A 203 27.61 -8.99 8.02
N TYR A 204 26.37 -9.58 8.03
CA TYR A 204 26.01 -10.71 8.88
C TYR A 204 26.83 -11.95 8.49
N PRO A 205 27.68 -12.49 9.41
CA PRO A 205 28.57 -13.60 9.07
C PRO A 205 27.82 -14.93 9.01
N ILE A 206 28.03 -15.69 7.94
CA ILE A 206 27.58 -17.08 7.80
C ILE A 206 28.76 -17.98 7.44
N LYS A 207 28.79 -19.19 7.99
CA LYS A 207 29.85 -20.16 7.70
C LYS A 207 29.29 -21.27 6.81
N ILE A 208 29.77 -21.32 5.55
CA ILE A 208 29.40 -22.35 4.58
C ILE A 208 30.64 -23.22 4.32
N GLY A 209 30.61 -24.48 4.81
CA GLY A 209 31.79 -25.32 4.86
C GLY A 209 32.85 -24.68 5.75
N ASP A 210 34.07 -24.51 5.21
CA ASP A 210 35.20 -23.91 5.96
C ASP A 210 35.38 -22.41 5.68
N ARG A 211 34.45 -21.78 4.91
CA ARG A 211 34.58 -20.37 4.51
C ARG A 211 33.50 -19.52 5.18
N TYR A 212 33.93 -18.32 5.62
CA TYR A 212 33.00 -17.27 6.02
C TYR A 212 32.53 -16.50 4.80
N ASN A 213 31.23 -16.25 4.74
CA ASN A 213 30.59 -15.36 3.80
C ASN A 213 29.83 -14.32 4.62
N TYR A 214 29.50 -13.19 4.03
CA TYR A 214 28.82 -12.09 4.71
C TYR A 214 27.60 -11.69 3.90
N ILE A 215 26.44 -11.66 4.56
CA ILE A 215 25.21 -11.11 4.02
C ILE A 215 25.29 -9.60 4.20
N ASP A 216 25.13 -8.80 3.14
CA ASP A 216 25.25 -7.35 3.22
C ASP A 216 24.37 -6.78 4.33
N MET A 217 23.07 -7.15 4.36
CA MET A 217 22.17 -6.80 5.46
C MET A 217 21.20 -7.94 5.74
N LEU A 218 21.04 -8.28 7.01
CA LEU A 218 20.00 -9.17 7.51
C LEU A 218 18.92 -8.34 8.18
N LEU A 219 17.68 -8.52 7.73
CA LEU A 219 16.48 -7.87 8.28
C LEU A 219 15.47 -8.93 8.72
N TYR A 220 14.41 -8.48 9.37
CA TYR A 220 13.24 -9.30 9.68
C TYR A 220 11.96 -8.56 9.29
N ASN A 221 10.99 -9.27 8.75
CA ASN A 221 9.65 -8.71 8.51
C ASN A 221 8.65 -9.28 9.52
N ILE A 222 8.09 -8.39 10.36
CA ILE A 222 7.19 -8.79 11.46
C ILE A 222 5.81 -9.21 10.98
N TYR A 223 5.36 -8.81 9.79
CA TYR A 223 4.04 -9.17 9.28
C TYR A 223 4.04 -10.53 8.58
N ASP A 224 5.07 -10.80 7.79
CA ASP A 224 5.25 -12.11 7.16
C ASP A 224 5.99 -13.09 8.08
N ASN A 225 6.45 -12.60 9.25
CA ASN A 225 7.15 -13.40 10.26
C ASN A 225 8.34 -14.17 9.65
N CYS A 226 9.21 -13.48 8.90
CA CYS A 226 10.30 -14.10 8.17
C CYS A 226 11.57 -13.26 8.16
N TYR A 227 12.72 -13.93 7.96
CA TYR A 227 13.98 -13.25 7.69
C TYR A 227 14.01 -12.66 6.29
N VAL A 228 14.81 -11.60 6.12
CA VAL A 228 15.00 -10.93 4.85
C VAL A 228 16.48 -10.71 4.62
N VAL A 229 17.01 -11.30 3.55
CA VAL A 229 18.39 -11.14 3.10
C VAL A 229 18.44 -10.03 2.06
N ILE A 230 19.30 -9.03 2.27
CA ILE A 230 19.57 -7.98 1.28
C ILE A 230 20.97 -8.10 0.77
N GLU A 231 21.10 -8.02 -0.55
CA GLU A 231 22.37 -7.96 -1.29
C GLU A 231 22.40 -6.66 -2.10
N LEU A 232 23.50 -5.92 -2.02
CA LEU A 232 23.70 -4.63 -2.68
C LEU A 232 24.57 -4.78 -3.92
N LYS A 233 24.16 -4.24 -5.06
CA LYS A 233 24.94 -4.24 -6.29
C LYS A 233 24.93 -2.86 -6.96
N ILE A 234 26.10 -2.34 -7.24
CA ILE A 234 26.26 -1.04 -7.91
C ILE A 234 26.14 -1.13 -9.44
N ASN A 235 26.02 -2.32 -9.97
CA ASN A 235 25.92 -2.63 -11.39
C ASN A 235 24.59 -3.33 -11.72
N GLU A 236 24.48 -3.81 -12.95
CA GLU A 236 23.42 -4.71 -13.40
C GLU A 236 23.54 -6.09 -12.74
N ILE A 237 22.39 -6.70 -12.42
CA ILE A 237 22.34 -8.02 -11.81
C ILE A 237 22.88 -9.08 -12.77
N LYS A 238 23.66 -10.03 -12.20
CA LYS A 238 24.18 -11.22 -12.88
C LYS A 238 23.63 -12.49 -12.22
N LYS A 239 23.78 -13.62 -12.92
CA LYS A 239 23.34 -14.92 -12.44
C LYS A 239 23.98 -15.30 -11.09
N GLU A 240 25.26 -14.97 -10.91
CA GLU A 240 26.00 -15.24 -9.69
C GLU A 240 25.38 -14.55 -8.47
N HIS A 241 24.86 -13.35 -8.63
CA HIS A 241 24.23 -12.59 -7.54
C HIS A 241 22.93 -13.27 -7.06
N ILE A 242 22.15 -13.82 -7.99
CA ILE A 242 20.90 -14.56 -7.67
C ILE A 242 21.27 -15.83 -6.89
N TRP A 243 22.24 -16.60 -7.39
CA TRP A 243 22.70 -17.81 -6.72
C TRP A 243 23.28 -17.52 -5.33
N GLN A 244 24.00 -16.42 -5.16
CA GLN A 244 24.54 -15.97 -3.87
C GLN A 244 23.40 -15.71 -2.87
N VAL A 245 22.39 -14.92 -3.26
CA VAL A 245 21.23 -14.62 -2.42
C VAL A 245 20.46 -15.88 -2.08
N GLU A 246 20.22 -16.75 -3.04
CA GLU A 246 19.52 -18.02 -2.82
C GLU A 246 20.27 -18.92 -1.84
N THR A 247 21.60 -18.95 -1.93
CA THR A 247 22.47 -19.68 -0.98
C THR A 247 22.35 -19.12 0.42
N TYR A 248 22.31 -17.79 0.57
CA TYR A 248 22.16 -17.13 1.86
C TYR A 248 20.77 -17.38 2.46
N MET A 249 19.71 -17.28 1.66
CA MET A 249 18.34 -17.61 2.08
C MET A 249 18.24 -19.05 2.58
N ASN A 250 18.80 -20.00 1.84
CA ASN A 250 18.82 -21.40 2.22
C ASN A 250 19.60 -21.65 3.52
N PHE A 251 20.72 -20.92 3.73
CA PHE A 251 21.45 -20.99 4.98
C PHE A 251 20.63 -20.49 6.16
N ILE A 252 19.97 -19.34 6.01
CA ILE A 252 19.09 -18.76 7.05
C ILE A 252 17.94 -19.72 7.36
N ASP A 253 17.28 -20.26 6.33
CA ASP A 253 16.16 -21.18 6.49
C ASP A 253 16.55 -22.48 7.19
N LYS A 254 17.78 -22.96 6.99
CA LYS A 254 18.26 -24.20 7.64
C LYS A 254 18.78 -24.01 9.06
N ASN A 255 19.37 -22.83 9.37
CA ASN A 255 20.13 -22.64 10.60
C ASN A 255 19.50 -21.66 11.61
N LEU A 256 18.72 -20.68 11.13
CA LEU A 256 18.13 -19.63 12.00
C LEU A 256 16.60 -19.71 12.05
N ARG A 257 15.97 -20.07 10.96
CA ARG A 257 14.52 -20.10 10.86
C ARG A 257 13.90 -21.16 11.79
N THR A 258 12.85 -20.77 12.50
CA THR A 258 12.02 -21.68 13.29
C THR A 258 10.80 -22.17 12.50
N ILE A 259 10.15 -23.25 12.99
CA ILE A 259 8.99 -23.85 12.31
C ILE A 259 7.79 -22.90 12.15
N ASN A 260 7.68 -21.90 13.04
CA ASN A 260 6.59 -20.92 13.03
C ASN A 260 6.87 -19.70 12.13
N GLN A 261 8.06 -19.63 11.51
CA GLN A 261 8.45 -18.53 10.65
C GLN A 261 8.23 -18.87 9.18
N GLY A 262 7.88 -17.87 8.39
CA GLY A 262 7.79 -17.98 6.93
C GLY A 262 9.16 -18.20 6.28
N PRO A 263 9.19 -18.58 4.99
CA PRO A 263 10.42 -18.72 4.25
C PRO A 263 11.14 -17.37 4.11
N THR A 264 12.47 -17.40 4.11
CA THR A 264 13.30 -16.21 3.95
C THR A 264 13.03 -15.51 2.61
N ILE A 265 12.99 -14.19 2.63
CA ILE A 265 12.88 -13.33 1.44
C ILE A 265 14.27 -12.83 1.06
N GLY A 266 14.63 -12.90 -0.23
CA GLY A 266 15.85 -12.33 -0.78
C GLY A 266 15.57 -11.06 -1.59
N ILE A 267 16.32 -9.99 -1.37
CA ILE A 267 16.18 -8.72 -2.09
C ILE A 267 17.53 -8.32 -2.64
N ILE A 268 17.64 -8.22 -3.97
CA ILE A 268 18.82 -7.66 -4.64
C ILE A 268 18.54 -6.20 -4.96
N VAL A 269 19.22 -5.29 -4.25
CA VAL A 269 19.14 -3.85 -4.48
C VAL A 269 20.27 -3.48 -5.45
N CYS A 270 19.93 -3.07 -6.67
CA CYS A 270 20.87 -2.90 -7.76
C CYS A 270 20.75 -1.54 -8.46
N LYS A 271 21.81 -1.16 -9.18
CA LYS A 271 21.78 0.05 -10.02
C LYS A 271 20.86 -0.11 -11.22
N LYS A 272 20.83 -1.34 -11.80
CA LYS A 272 20.03 -1.68 -12.97
C LYS A 272 19.53 -3.12 -12.85
N LYS A 273 18.22 -3.29 -13.03
CA LYS A 273 17.58 -4.61 -13.07
C LYS A 273 17.96 -5.37 -14.35
N ASN A 274 17.89 -6.70 -14.26
CA ASN A 274 17.97 -7.58 -15.40
C ASN A 274 16.70 -8.43 -15.52
N GLY A 275 15.60 -7.79 -15.93
CA GLY A 275 14.30 -8.43 -16.04
C GLY A 275 14.27 -9.62 -17.01
N TYR A 276 15.22 -9.73 -17.94
CA TYR A 276 15.37 -10.92 -18.78
C TYR A 276 15.85 -12.12 -17.95
N LEU A 277 16.86 -11.93 -17.12
CA LEU A 277 17.39 -12.96 -16.23
C LEU A 277 16.33 -13.39 -15.19
N PHE A 278 15.61 -12.44 -14.62
CA PHE A 278 14.57 -12.70 -13.62
C PHE A 278 13.37 -13.49 -14.12
N LYS A 279 13.12 -13.58 -15.44
CA LYS A 279 12.09 -14.49 -16.00
C LYS A 279 12.40 -15.97 -15.77
N TYR A 280 13.66 -16.30 -15.53
CA TYR A 280 14.14 -17.68 -15.31
C TYR A 280 14.45 -17.97 -13.84
N VAL A 281 14.23 -17.03 -12.93
CA VAL A 281 14.33 -17.26 -11.48
C VAL A 281 13.10 -18.03 -11.03
N THR A 282 13.33 -19.22 -10.49
CA THR A 282 12.26 -20.13 -10.04
C THR A 282 11.84 -19.87 -8.59
N ASN A 283 12.72 -19.25 -7.80
CA ASN A 283 12.41 -18.91 -6.41
C ASN A 283 11.60 -17.61 -6.34
N GLU A 284 10.30 -17.74 -6.08
CA GLU A 284 9.35 -16.61 -6.02
C GLU A 284 9.61 -15.64 -4.84
N ASN A 285 10.47 -16.01 -3.89
CA ASN A 285 10.82 -15.17 -2.76
C ASN A 285 12.09 -14.32 -3.02
N ILE A 286 12.63 -14.31 -4.24
CA ILE A 286 13.75 -13.44 -4.63
C ILE A 286 13.22 -12.27 -5.45
N TYR A 287 13.59 -11.06 -5.04
CA TYR A 287 13.14 -9.80 -5.63
C TYR A 287 14.31 -8.96 -6.09
N GLU A 288 14.18 -8.34 -7.27
CA GLU A 288 15.10 -7.31 -7.73
C GLU A 288 14.47 -5.92 -7.59
N ARG A 289 15.20 -4.96 -7.07
CA ARG A 289 14.78 -3.56 -6.96
C ARG A 289 15.90 -2.62 -7.36
N GLU A 290 15.58 -1.65 -8.22
CA GLU A 290 16.54 -0.59 -8.52
C GLU A 290 16.64 0.37 -7.33
N TYR A 291 17.80 0.99 -7.15
CA TYR A 291 17.96 2.14 -6.28
C TYR A 291 18.23 3.41 -7.07
N LYS A 292 17.83 4.54 -6.49
CA LYS A 292 18.19 5.88 -6.95
C LYS A 292 18.72 6.68 -5.78
N LEU A 293 19.87 7.32 -6.01
CA LEU A 293 20.44 8.29 -5.08
C LEU A 293 19.69 9.62 -5.24
N VAL A 294 19.30 10.24 -4.11
CA VAL A 294 18.50 11.46 -4.03
C VAL A 294 19.04 12.40 -2.97
#